data_053f50ccf8defc5522351d07a1500f6b
#
_entry.id   053f50ccf8defc5522351d07a1500f6b
#
_cell.length_a   1.000
_cell.length_b   1.000
_cell.length_c   1.000
_cell.angle_alpha   90.00
_cell.angle_beta   90.00
_cell.angle_gamma   90.00
#
_symmetry.space_group_name_H-M   'P 1'
#
loop_
_entity.id
_entity.type
_entity.pdbx_description
1 polymer ?
#
loop_
_entity_poly.entity_id
_entity_poly.type
_entity_poly.pdbx_seq_one_letter_code
_entity_poly.pdbx_strand_id
1 'polypeptide(L)'
;MRFKYGYRFLSRLLTRDDVLFLNYGYEEDPPMALPLADSDEPDRYPIQLYHRTATQVDLAGREVLEVSCGHGGGASYLMRTLRPASYVGLDLNTVGIEFCRRRHNLPGLDFVQGDAESLPFSDRSFDAVINVEAAINYQNVPRFFAEVDRVLRPGGHFLYADMRYADASAAWDEALAGIPMRLISQRAINAEVMRGLERNRFLDQITRRLPDIAFVRGIANDYAGGPGSLIYRRLENGEASYRLFCFAKS
;
A
#
# COMPACT_ATOMS: atom_id res chain seq x y z
N MET A 1 -3.77 -20.25 1.35
CA MET A 1 -2.46 -20.79 0.93
C MET A 1 -2.10 -20.56 -0.56
N ARG A 2 -3.05 -20.31 -1.45
CA ARG A 2 -2.80 -20.15 -2.90
C ARG A 2 -2.19 -18.79 -3.31
N PHE A 3 -2.43 -17.70 -2.60
CA PHE A 3 -1.96 -16.36 -2.98
C PHE A 3 -0.47 -16.09 -2.69
N LYS A 4 0.11 -16.64 -1.63
CA LYS A 4 1.53 -16.42 -1.27
C LYS A 4 2.53 -16.83 -2.38
N TYR A 5 2.24 -17.91 -3.10
CA TYR A 5 3.12 -18.39 -4.20
C TYR A 5 2.85 -17.70 -5.54
N GLY A 6 1.59 -17.33 -5.80
CA GLY A 6 1.22 -16.57 -7.00
C GLY A 6 1.84 -15.17 -7.02
N TYR A 7 1.84 -14.48 -5.88
CA TYR A 7 2.44 -13.16 -5.73
C TYR A 7 3.97 -13.17 -5.98
N ARG A 8 4.69 -14.17 -5.44
CA ARG A 8 6.14 -14.31 -5.67
C ARG A 8 6.50 -14.60 -7.14
N PHE A 9 5.66 -15.36 -7.84
CA PHE A 9 5.86 -15.65 -9.26
C PHE A 9 5.55 -14.42 -10.12
N LEU A 10 4.44 -13.77 -9.86
CA LEU A 10 4.02 -12.56 -10.56
C LEU A 10 4.98 -11.39 -10.30
N SER A 11 5.43 -11.22 -9.06
CA SER A 11 6.46 -10.24 -8.69
C SER A 11 7.74 -10.40 -9.52
N ARG A 12 8.18 -11.64 -9.80
CA ARG A 12 9.35 -11.90 -10.69
C ARG A 12 9.11 -11.48 -12.14
N LEU A 13 7.88 -11.54 -12.62
CA LEU A 13 7.52 -11.07 -13.97
C LEU A 13 7.40 -9.54 -14.00
N LEU A 14 7.02 -8.93 -12.88
CA LEU A 14 6.79 -7.48 -12.74
C LEU A 14 8.05 -6.70 -12.29
N THR A 15 9.11 -7.37 -11.82
CA THR A 15 10.41 -6.72 -11.45
C THR A 15 11.20 -6.17 -12.63
N ARG A 16 10.60 -6.02 -13.80
CA ARG A 16 11.17 -5.22 -14.89
C ARG A 16 10.81 -3.75 -14.67
N ASP A 17 11.73 -2.87 -14.97
CA ASP A 17 11.97 -1.48 -14.54
C ASP A 17 10.80 -0.46 -14.57
N ASP A 18 9.59 -0.85 -14.95
CA ASP A 18 8.47 0.04 -15.22
C ASP A 18 7.20 -0.17 -14.35
N VAL A 19 7.15 -1.20 -13.47
CA VAL A 19 6.05 -1.38 -12.52
C VAL A 19 6.51 -1.00 -11.13
N LEU A 20 6.27 0.24 -10.74
CA LEU A 20 6.69 0.79 -9.45
C LEU A 20 5.61 0.67 -8.37
N PHE A 21 4.35 0.64 -8.76
CA PHE A 21 3.20 0.58 -7.85
C PHE A 21 2.42 -0.71 -8.04
N LEU A 22 2.04 -1.35 -6.94
CA LEU A 22 1.27 -2.60 -6.92
C LEU A 22 -0.10 -2.43 -6.26
N ASN A 23 -0.41 -1.20 -5.82
CA ASN A 23 -1.67 -0.84 -5.19
C ASN A 23 -2.70 -0.37 -6.21
N TYR A 24 -3.95 -0.38 -5.81
CA TYR A 24 -5.06 0.19 -6.56
C TYR A 24 -4.93 1.72 -6.65
N GLY A 25 -5.71 2.31 -7.55
CA GLY A 25 -5.76 3.76 -7.69
C GLY A 25 -6.70 4.40 -6.67
N TYR A 26 -6.62 5.73 -6.58
CA TYR A 26 -7.50 6.58 -5.79
C TYR A 26 -7.77 7.87 -6.55
N GLU A 27 -9.03 8.32 -6.63
CA GLU A 27 -9.39 9.62 -7.18
C GLU A 27 -10.58 10.23 -6.44
N GLU A 28 -10.48 11.48 -6.07
CA GLU A 28 -11.55 12.24 -5.43
C GLU A 28 -12.59 12.78 -6.42
N ASP A 29 -13.68 13.28 -5.92
CA ASP A 29 -14.67 14.05 -6.66
C ASP A 29 -15.05 15.29 -5.83
N PRO A 30 -14.66 16.52 -6.28
CA PRO A 30 -13.91 16.82 -7.51
C PRO A 30 -12.50 16.22 -7.52
N PRO A 31 -11.87 16.06 -8.71
CA PRO A 31 -10.55 15.43 -8.85
C PRO A 31 -9.48 16.06 -7.95
N MET A 32 -8.61 15.22 -7.38
CA MET A 32 -7.58 15.62 -6.43
C MET A 32 -6.58 16.64 -7.03
N ALA A 33 -6.39 16.64 -8.35
CA ALA A 33 -5.50 17.56 -9.09
C ALA A 33 -4.08 17.68 -8.48
N LEU A 34 -3.54 16.57 -7.96
CA LEU A 34 -2.22 16.53 -7.35
C LEU A 34 -1.15 16.95 -8.37
N PRO A 35 -0.32 17.96 -8.10
CA PRO A 35 0.77 18.32 -8.97
C PRO A 35 1.84 17.21 -8.94
N LEU A 36 2.09 16.59 -10.08
CA LEU A 36 3.07 15.51 -10.24
C LEU A 36 4.14 15.93 -11.26
N ALA A 37 5.32 15.32 -11.14
CA ALA A 37 6.32 15.38 -12.20
C ALA A 37 5.85 14.52 -13.39
N ASP A 38 6.30 14.86 -14.60
CA ASP A 38 5.95 14.11 -15.83
C ASP A 38 6.25 12.62 -15.73
N SER A 39 7.31 12.25 -15.00
CA SER A 39 7.69 10.86 -14.74
C SER A 39 6.73 10.11 -13.83
N ASP A 40 5.98 10.81 -12.97
CA ASP A 40 5.03 10.24 -12.01
C ASP A 40 3.59 10.19 -12.57
N GLU A 41 3.30 10.98 -13.63
CA GLU A 41 1.96 11.05 -14.23
C GLU A 41 1.37 9.70 -14.68
N PRO A 42 2.15 8.75 -15.23
CA PRO A 42 1.62 7.43 -15.58
C PRO A 42 1.06 6.65 -14.39
N ASP A 43 1.55 6.93 -13.18
CA ASP A 43 1.19 6.27 -11.91
C ASP A 43 0.36 7.20 -10.99
N ARG A 44 -0.29 8.23 -11.55
CA ARG A 44 -1.06 9.24 -10.81
C ARG A 44 -1.99 8.63 -9.76
N TYR A 45 -2.81 7.68 -10.14
CA TYR A 45 -3.85 7.16 -9.26
C TYR A 45 -3.31 6.29 -8.10
N PRO A 46 -2.35 5.38 -8.31
CA PRO A 46 -1.62 4.73 -7.21
C PRO A 46 -0.92 5.73 -6.28
N ILE A 47 -0.29 6.75 -6.84
CA ILE A 47 0.35 7.83 -6.08
C ILE A 47 -0.65 8.59 -5.22
N GLN A 48 -1.84 8.88 -5.73
CA GLN A 48 -2.88 9.60 -4.98
C GLN A 48 -3.33 8.83 -3.73
N LEU A 49 -3.40 7.48 -3.77
CA LEU A 49 -3.68 6.67 -2.60
C LEU A 49 -2.57 6.79 -1.54
N TYR A 50 -1.32 6.69 -1.94
CA TYR A 50 -0.16 6.90 -1.04
C TYR A 50 -0.17 8.30 -0.45
N HIS A 51 -0.37 9.31 -1.29
CA HIS A 51 -0.43 10.70 -0.85
C HIS A 51 -1.54 10.92 0.17
N ARG A 52 -2.75 10.44 -0.12
CA ARG A 52 -3.90 10.58 0.77
C ARG A 52 -3.70 9.86 2.10
N THR A 53 -3.05 8.69 2.07
CA THR A 53 -2.73 7.93 3.28
C THR A 53 -1.70 8.67 4.13
N ALA A 54 -0.61 9.15 3.50
CA ALA A 54 0.51 9.76 4.19
C ALA A 54 0.22 11.18 4.72
N THR A 55 -0.60 11.97 4.01
CA THR A 55 -0.90 13.37 4.37
C THR A 55 -1.98 13.53 5.44
N GLN A 56 -2.38 12.46 6.12
CA GLN A 56 -3.22 12.57 7.32
C GLN A 56 -2.47 13.22 8.49
N VAL A 57 -1.15 13.25 8.45
CA VAL A 57 -0.26 13.95 9.39
C VAL A 57 0.90 14.60 8.62
N ASP A 58 1.60 15.54 9.26
CA ASP A 58 2.83 16.10 8.71
C ASP A 58 4.00 15.14 8.93
N LEU A 59 4.63 14.70 7.83
CA LEU A 59 5.78 13.80 7.83
C LEU A 59 7.12 14.52 7.62
N ALA A 60 7.12 15.84 7.42
CA ALA A 60 8.36 16.59 7.21
C ALA A 60 9.31 16.43 8.42
N GLY A 61 10.55 16.01 8.15
CA GLY A 61 11.57 15.79 9.17
C GLY A 61 11.33 14.58 10.10
N ARG A 62 10.36 13.71 9.81
CA ARG A 62 10.04 12.52 10.60
C ARG A 62 10.81 11.29 10.13
N GLU A 63 11.00 10.32 11.04
CA GLU A 63 11.50 8.98 10.71
C GLU A 63 10.32 8.06 10.40
N VAL A 64 10.23 7.59 9.15
CA VAL A 64 9.07 6.87 8.60
C VAL A 64 9.44 5.44 8.25
N LEU A 65 8.57 4.49 8.62
CA LEU A 65 8.61 3.11 8.16
C LEU A 65 7.40 2.83 7.26
N GLU A 66 7.63 2.28 6.09
CA GLU A 66 6.59 1.66 5.28
C GLU A 66 6.70 0.15 5.37
N VAL A 67 5.63 -0.52 5.83
CA VAL A 67 5.59 -1.98 5.93
C VAL A 67 4.90 -2.55 4.70
N SER A 68 5.57 -3.49 4.03
CA SER A 68 5.20 -4.07 2.73
C SER A 68 5.21 -3.03 1.60
N CYS A 69 6.38 -2.45 1.36
CA CYS A 69 6.59 -1.38 0.38
C CYS A 69 6.55 -1.84 -1.10
N GLY A 70 6.43 -3.13 -1.35
CA GLY A 70 6.39 -3.70 -2.71
C GLY A 70 7.62 -3.33 -3.54
N HIS A 71 7.42 -2.59 -4.63
CA HIS A 71 8.50 -2.13 -5.52
C HIS A 71 9.00 -0.70 -5.18
N GLY A 72 8.59 -0.14 -4.04
CA GLY A 72 9.12 1.11 -3.49
C GLY A 72 8.66 2.39 -4.19
N GLY A 73 7.65 2.33 -5.08
CA GLY A 73 7.13 3.51 -5.76
C GLY A 73 6.57 4.53 -4.76
N GLY A 74 5.76 4.07 -3.79
CA GLY A 74 5.23 4.89 -2.71
C GLY A 74 6.33 5.54 -1.87
N ALA A 75 7.30 4.73 -1.42
CA ALA A 75 8.45 5.20 -0.65
C ALA A 75 9.24 6.30 -1.37
N SER A 76 9.55 6.08 -2.65
CA SER A 76 10.26 7.04 -3.48
C SER A 76 9.48 8.34 -3.67
N TYR A 77 8.18 8.24 -3.94
CA TYR A 77 7.31 9.40 -4.09
C TYR A 77 7.21 10.22 -2.78
N LEU A 78 6.92 9.56 -1.65
CA LEU A 78 6.75 10.23 -0.36
C LEU A 78 8.06 10.86 0.14
N MET A 79 9.20 10.18 -0.06
CA MET A 79 10.52 10.74 0.28
C MET A 79 10.79 12.05 -0.47
N ARG A 80 10.51 12.11 -1.77
CA ARG A 80 10.71 13.31 -2.60
C ARG A 80 9.76 14.45 -2.27
N THR A 81 8.51 14.11 -1.89
CA THR A 81 7.41 15.09 -1.83
C THR A 81 7.17 15.60 -0.41
N LEU A 82 7.16 14.70 0.60
CA LEU A 82 6.86 15.04 1.98
C LEU A 82 8.11 15.29 2.85
N ARG A 83 9.30 14.97 2.31
CA ARG A 83 10.60 15.28 2.91
C ARG A 83 10.77 14.78 4.36
N PRO A 84 10.47 13.52 4.66
CA PRO A 84 10.84 12.95 5.96
C PRO A 84 12.35 13.00 6.16
N ALA A 85 12.81 12.94 7.40
CA ALA A 85 14.25 12.88 7.72
C ALA A 85 14.88 11.56 7.24
N SER A 86 14.11 10.46 7.41
CA SER A 86 14.46 9.14 6.87
C SER A 86 13.19 8.37 6.52
N TYR A 87 13.32 7.48 5.55
CA TYR A 87 12.24 6.58 5.11
C TYR A 87 12.78 5.19 4.89
N VAL A 88 12.22 4.22 5.60
CA VAL A 88 12.60 2.81 5.43
C VAL A 88 11.42 2.05 4.84
N GLY A 89 11.61 1.47 3.66
CA GLY A 89 10.66 0.52 3.07
C GLY A 89 11.01 -0.91 3.46
N LEU A 90 10.07 -1.63 4.09
CA LEU A 90 10.24 -3.04 4.43
C LEU A 90 9.30 -3.90 3.58
N ASP A 91 9.81 -5.03 3.07
CA ASP A 91 9.00 -6.05 2.39
C ASP A 91 9.55 -7.45 2.65
N LEU A 92 8.67 -8.45 2.65
CA LEU A 92 9.04 -9.85 2.80
C LEU A 92 9.76 -10.41 1.56
N ASN A 93 9.51 -9.80 0.38
CA ASN A 93 10.01 -10.27 -0.91
C ASN A 93 11.44 -9.77 -1.18
N THR A 94 12.42 -10.63 -1.01
CA THR A 94 13.84 -10.32 -1.25
C THR A 94 14.08 -9.76 -2.66
N VAL A 95 13.43 -10.31 -3.69
CA VAL A 95 13.59 -9.86 -5.08
C VAL A 95 13.06 -8.43 -5.25
N GLY A 96 11.92 -8.12 -4.62
CA GLY A 96 11.36 -6.76 -4.58
C GLY A 96 12.30 -5.77 -3.90
N ILE A 97 12.87 -6.14 -2.76
CA ILE A 97 13.84 -5.29 -2.02
C ILE A 97 15.12 -5.04 -2.84
N GLU A 98 15.66 -6.07 -3.50
CA GLU A 98 16.81 -5.89 -4.40
C GLU A 98 16.48 -4.96 -5.57
N PHE A 99 15.27 -5.06 -6.13
CA PHE A 99 14.78 -4.13 -7.14
C PHE A 99 14.70 -2.70 -6.58
N CYS A 100 14.07 -2.49 -5.41
CA CYS A 100 13.97 -1.19 -4.77
C CYS A 100 15.34 -0.51 -4.59
N ARG A 101 16.32 -1.24 -4.04
CA ARG A 101 17.68 -0.74 -3.81
C ARG A 101 18.40 -0.30 -5.09
N ARG A 102 18.16 -1.01 -6.21
CA ARG A 102 18.73 -0.63 -7.51
C ARG A 102 18.00 0.55 -8.15
N ARG A 103 16.69 0.62 -7.97
CA ARG A 103 15.82 1.57 -8.69
C ARG A 103 15.71 2.93 -8.00
N HIS A 104 15.69 2.94 -6.67
CA HIS A 104 15.43 4.12 -5.86
C HIS A 104 16.67 4.50 -5.04
N ASN A 105 17.48 5.41 -5.58
CA ASN A 105 18.66 5.91 -4.90
C ASN A 105 18.44 7.37 -4.47
N LEU A 106 17.81 7.56 -3.32
CA LEU A 106 17.54 8.88 -2.72
C LEU A 106 18.20 8.98 -1.35
N PRO A 107 18.81 10.12 -1.00
CA PRO A 107 19.33 10.34 0.35
C PRO A 107 18.24 10.15 1.41
N GLY A 108 18.53 9.35 2.44
CA GLY A 108 17.58 9.06 3.53
C GLY A 108 16.50 8.01 3.22
N LEU A 109 16.52 7.40 2.03
CA LEU A 109 15.65 6.28 1.66
C LEU A 109 16.41 4.97 1.68
N ASP A 110 15.95 4.03 2.52
CA ASP A 110 16.50 2.67 2.62
C ASP A 110 15.43 1.60 2.44
N PHE A 111 15.87 0.38 2.07
CA PHE A 111 14.98 -0.78 1.90
C PHE A 111 15.52 -2.00 2.64
N VAL A 112 14.67 -2.64 3.43
CA VAL A 112 15.01 -3.76 4.31
C VAL A 112 14.09 -4.95 4.03
N GLN A 113 14.69 -6.15 3.91
CA GLN A 113 13.89 -7.37 3.85
C GLN A 113 13.46 -7.76 5.28
N GLY A 114 12.16 -8.01 5.49
CA GLY A 114 11.63 -8.38 6.79
C GLY A 114 10.18 -8.84 6.74
N ASP A 115 9.73 -9.41 7.86
CA ASP A 115 8.34 -9.86 8.06
C ASP A 115 7.56 -8.78 8.83
N ALA A 116 6.39 -8.40 8.30
CA ALA A 116 5.48 -7.45 8.95
C ALA A 116 5.03 -7.90 10.34
N GLU A 117 4.94 -9.22 10.55
CA GLU A 117 4.53 -9.83 11.81
C GLU A 117 5.70 -10.01 12.81
N SER A 118 6.93 -9.58 12.43
CA SER A 118 8.14 -9.60 13.26
C SER A 118 9.13 -8.57 12.73
N LEU A 119 8.87 -7.29 12.99
CA LEU A 119 9.65 -6.18 12.45
C LEU A 119 11.07 -6.16 13.02
N PRO A 120 12.12 -6.13 12.16
CA PRO A 120 13.53 -6.19 12.58
C PRO A 120 14.05 -4.82 13.09
N PHE A 121 13.24 -4.09 13.82
CA PHE A 121 13.57 -2.78 14.36
C PHE A 121 13.39 -2.74 15.87
N SER A 122 14.14 -1.88 16.53
CA SER A 122 14.01 -1.65 17.97
C SER A 122 12.67 -0.97 18.30
N ASP A 123 12.25 -1.08 19.56
CA ASP A 123 11.10 -0.35 20.07
C ASP A 123 11.29 1.16 19.87
N ARG A 124 10.21 1.87 19.58
CA ARG A 124 10.19 3.35 19.50
C ARG A 124 11.23 3.91 18.52
N SER A 125 11.34 3.31 17.34
CA SER A 125 12.29 3.71 16.30
C SER A 125 11.73 4.72 15.31
N PHE A 126 10.39 4.79 15.15
CA PHE A 126 9.76 5.57 14.09
C PHE A 126 8.72 6.55 14.63
N ASP A 127 8.56 7.67 13.93
CA ASP A 127 7.52 8.67 14.19
C ASP A 127 6.22 8.34 13.45
N ALA A 128 6.32 7.66 12.32
CA ALA A 128 5.17 7.18 11.57
C ALA A 128 5.42 5.81 10.96
N VAL A 129 4.37 4.99 10.91
CA VAL A 129 4.32 3.74 10.15
C VAL A 129 3.22 3.87 9.10
N ILE A 130 3.54 3.49 7.86
CA ILE A 130 2.61 3.48 6.72
C ILE A 130 2.40 2.03 6.27
N ASN A 131 1.15 1.66 5.98
CA ASN A 131 0.83 0.39 5.33
C ASN A 131 -0.32 0.61 4.35
N VAL A 132 -0.11 0.23 3.09
CA VAL A 132 -1.06 0.40 1.99
C VAL A 132 -1.32 -0.94 1.31
N GLU A 133 -2.56 -1.41 1.33
CA GLU A 133 -3.04 -2.62 0.62
C GLU A 133 -2.25 -3.91 0.90
N ALA A 134 -1.71 -4.07 2.08
CA ALA A 134 -0.83 -5.19 2.36
C ALA A 134 -1.37 -6.14 3.43
N ALA A 135 -1.96 -5.62 4.50
CA ALA A 135 -2.35 -6.43 5.65
C ALA A 135 -3.52 -7.40 5.36
N ILE A 136 -4.23 -7.23 4.26
CA ILE A 136 -5.17 -8.23 3.75
C ILE A 136 -4.50 -9.60 3.50
N ASN A 137 -3.19 -9.62 3.25
CA ASN A 137 -2.41 -10.82 2.95
C ASN A 137 -1.69 -11.40 4.18
N TYR A 138 -1.75 -10.74 5.35
CA TYR A 138 -1.06 -11.18 6.56
C TYR A 138 -1.79 -12.34 7.22
N GLN A 139 -1.01 -13.22 7.85
CA GLN A 139 -1.57 -14.39 8.54
C GLN A 139 -2.08 -14.03 9.93
N ASN A 140 -1.41 -13.08 10.59
CA ASN A 140 -1.75 -12.63 11.94
C ASN A 140 -1.76 -11.10 12.01
N VAL A 141 -2.88 -10.52 11.57
CA VAL A 141 -3.07 -9.06 11.58
C VAL A 141 -2.95 -8.44 12.99
N PRO A 142 -3.49 -9.04 14.07
CA PRO A 142 -3.27 -8.53 15.43
C PRO A 142 -1.79 -8.45 15.81
N ARG A 143 -0.98 -9.44 15.41
CA ARG A 143 0.47 -9.42 15.65
C ARG A 143 1.16 -8.30 14.89
N PHE A 144 0.78 -8.08 13.63
CA PHE A 144 1.26 -6.93 12.85
C PHE A 144 0.95 -5.61 13.57
N PHE A 145 -0.28 -5.42 14.06
CA PHE A 145 -0.64 -4.20 14.78
C PHE A 145 0.14 -4.01 16.08
N ALA A 146 0.43 -5.10 16.81
CA ALA A 146 1.29 -5.06 17.99
C ALA A 146 2.74 -4.65 17.65
N GLU A 147 3.29 -5.14 16.52
CA GLU A 147 4.61 -4.74 16.03
C GLU A 147 4.63 -3.27 15.62
N VAL A 148 3.59 -2.78 14.94
CA VAL A 148 3.45 -1.36 14.60
C VAL A 148 3.46 -0.49 15.87
N ASP A 149 2.66 -0.86 16.87
CA ASP A 149 2.68 -0.14 18.16
C ASP A 149 4.09 -0.18 18.79
N ARG A 150 4.72 -1.34 18.83
CA ARG A 150 6.05 -1.50 19.43
C ARG A 150 7.09 -0.55 18.82
N VAL A 151 7.15 -0.50 17.48
CA VAL A 151 8.17 0.31 16.77
C VAL A 151 7.88 1.80 16.72
N LEU A 152 6.62 2.22 16.94
CA LEU A 152 6.26 3.62 17.01
C LEU A 152 6.74 4.26 18.32
N ARG A 153 7.19 5.49 18.23
CA ARG A 153 7.43 6.38 19.38
C ARG A 153 6.11 6.82 20.04
N PRO A 154 6.09 7.16 21.32
CA PRO A 154 4.97 7.89 21.90
C PRO A 154 4.66 9.15 21.07
N GLY A 155 3.39 9.40 20.78
CA GLY A 155 2.95 10.46 19.87
C GLY A 155 3.12 10.16 18.37
N GLY A 156 3.68 9.01 18.02
CA GLY A 156 3.80 8.55 16.63
C GLY A 156 2.47 8.09 16.03
N HIS A 157 2.41 7.96 14.70
CA HIS A 157 1.17 7.70 13.99
C HIS A 157 1.27 6.44 13.11
N PHE A 158 0.18 5.67 13.08
CA PHE A 158 -0.04 4.60 12.11
C PHE A 158 -1.04 5.03 11.05
N LEU A 159 -0.57 5.12 9.79
CA LEU A 159 -1.31 5.58 8.61
C LEU A 159 -1.60 4.36 7.76
N TYR A 160 -2.87 3.95 7.71
CA TYR A 160 -3.25 2.65 7.20
C TYR A 160 -4.37 2.74 6.18
N ALA A 161 -4.18 2.15 5.02
CA ALA A 161 -5.18 2.04 3.97
C ALA A 161 -5.25 0.58 3.49
N ASP A 162 -6.42 -0.04 3.62
CA ASP A 162 -6.58 -1.43 3.21
C ASP A 162 -8.05 -1.79 2.99
N MET A 163 -8.26 -2.97 2.40
CA MET A 163 -9.60 -3.49 2.17
C MET A 163 -9.81 -4.84 2.84
N ARG A 164 -11.07 -5.19 3.06
CA ARG A 164 -11.51 -6.52 3.47
C ARG A 164 -12.79 -6.90 2.75
N TYR A 165 -12.91 -8.19 2.46
CA TYR A 165 -14.15 -8.79 2.02
C TYR A 165 -15.13 -8.91 3.18
N ALA A 166 -16.43 -8.94 2.89
CA ALA A 166 -17.49 -8.96 3.89
C ALA A 166 -17.36 -10.14 4.88
N ASP A 167 -16.92 -11.30 4.41
CA ASP A 167 -16.69 -12.50 5.22
C ASP A 167 -15.54 -12.36 6.24
N ALA A 168 -14.59 -11.46 5.97
CA ALA A 168 -13.47 -11.17 6.87
C ALA A 168 -13.63 -9.83 7.64
N SER A 169 -14.71 -9.09 7.41
CA SER A 169 -14.89 -7.73 7.96
C SER A 169 -15.00 -7.74 9.49
N ALA A 170 -15.74 -8.67 10.07
CA ALA A 170 -15.91 -8.74 11.53
C ALA A 170 -14.58 -9.01 12.25
N ALA A 171 -13.77 -9.95 11.76
CA ALA A 171 -12.46 -10.24 12.33
C ALA A 171 -11.48 -9.07 12.15
N TRP A 172 -11.62 -8.32 11.06
CA TRP A 172 -10.83 -7.11 10.84
C TRP A 172 -11.24 -5.99 11.80
N ASP A 173 -12.54 -5.77 11.99
CA ASP A 173 -13.05 -4.77 12.93
C ASP A 173 -12.65 -5.10 14.38
N GLU A 174 -12.66 -6.39 14.76
CA GLU A 174 -12.16 -6.85 16.06
C GLU A 174 -10.65 -6.59 16.20
N ALA A 175 -9.84 -6.91 15.18
CA ALA A 175 -8.42 -6.64 15.19
C ALA A 175 -8.11 -5.14 15.28
N LEU A 176 -8.86 -4.29 14.56
CA LEU A 176 -8.74 -2.83 14.63
C LEU A 176 -9.10 -2.28 16.01
N ALA A 177 -10.16 -2.81 16.62
CA ALA A 177 -10.56 -2.42 17.98
C ALA A 177 -9.54 -2.84 19.05
N GLY A 178 -8.77 -3.91 18.78
CA GLY A 178 -7.69 -4.39 19.65
C GLY A 178 -6.37 -3.65 19.51
N ILE A 179 -6.24 -2.68 18.60
CA ILE A 179 -5.01 -1.88 18.44
C ILE A 179 -4.79 -1.05 19.71
N PRO A 180 -3.61 -1.12 20.37
CA PRO A 180 -3.31 -0.36 21.58
C PRO A 180 -2.96 1.11 21.28
N MET A 181 -3.59 1.69 20.26
CA MET A 181 -3.43 3.07 19.82
C MET A 181 -4.79 3.75 19.70
N ARG A 182 -4.83 5.05 19.90
CA ARG A 182 -6.06 5.84 19.78
C ARG A 182 -6.41 6.07 18.30
N LEU A 183 -7.59 5.67 17.88
CA LEU A 183 -8.13 6.01 16.56
C LEU A 183 -8.36 7.53 16.46
N ILE A 184 -7.73 8.18 15.50
CA ILE A 184 -7.86 9.62 15.20
C ILE A 184 -8.92 9.83 14.10
N SER A 185 -8.82 9.07 13.03
CA SER A 185 -9.75 9.16 11.90
C SER A 185 -9.95 7.79 11.24
N GLN A 186 -11.16 7.59 10.73
CA GLN A 186 -11.52 6.47 9.85
C GLN A 186 -12.45 6.98 8.76
N ARG A 187 -12.20 6.56 7.52
CA ARG A 187 -13.05 6.88 6.37
C ARG A 187 -13.18 5.70 5.44
N ALA A 188 -14.40 5.38 5.00
CA ALA A 188 -14.62 4.51 3.86
C ALA A 188 -14.26 5.27 2.58
N ILE A 189 -13.53 4.62 1.68
CA ILE A 189 -13.02 5.21 0.42
C ILE A 189 -13.32 4.33 -0.80
N ASN A 190 -14.36 3.50 -0.75
CA ASN A 190 -14.72 2.62 -1.86
C ASN A 190 -14.92 3.39 -3.17
N ALA A 191 -15.67 4.49 -3.13
CA ALA A 191 -15.99 5.27 -4.32
C ALA A 191 -14.74 5.91 -4.95
N GLU A 192 -13.81 6.40 -4.13
CA GLU A 192 -12.56 6.99 -4.56
C GLU A 192 -11.62 5.94 -5.17
N VAL A 193 -11.54 4.76 -4.55
CA VAL A 193 -10.74 3.65 -5.09
C VAL A 193 -11.33 3.14 -6.40
N MET A 194 -12.64 3.01 -6.53
CA MET A 194 -13.29 2.61 -7.78
C MET A 194 -12.99 3.59 -8.91
N ARG A 195 -13.12 4.91 -8.66
CA ARG A 195 -12.73 5.94 -9.65
C ARG A 195 -11.24 5.84 -10.04
N GLY A 196 -10.38 5.53 -9.07
CA GLY A 196 -8.96 5.28 -9.33
C GLY A 196 -8.73 4.05 -10.19
N LEU A 197 -9.42 2.94 -9.92
CA LEU A 197 -9.33 1.68 -10.69
C LEU A 197 -9.77 1.86 -12.16
N GLU A 198 -10.81 2.64 -12.42
CA GLU A 198 -11.29 2.95 -13.78
C GLU A 198 -10.26 3.68 -14.63
N ARG A 199 -9.35 4.41 -14.00
CA ARG A 199 -8.37 5.28 -14.65
C ARG A 199 -6.93 4.76 -14.55
N ASN A 200 -6.70 3.75 -13.71
CA ASN A 200 -5.37 3.19 -13.47
C ASN A 200 -4.88 2.40 -14.69
N ARG A 201 -3.65 2.65 -15.11
CA ARG A 201 -3.00 1.97 -16.24
C ARG A 201 -2.30 0.65 -15.87
N PHE A 202 -2.45 0.19 -14.63
CA PHE A 202 -1.78 -1.01 -14.16
C PHE A 202 -2.13 -2.26 -14.98
N LEU A 203 -3.40 -2.39 -15.39
CA LEU A 203 -3.82 -3.46 -16.30
C LEU A 203 -3.08 -3.41 -17.64
N ASP A 204 -2.92 -2.22 -18.23
CA ASP A 204 -2.20 -2.03 -19.49
C ASP A 204 -0.71 -2.38 -19.33
N GLN A 205 -0.11 -2.02 -18.21
CA GLN A 205 1.30 -2.33 -17.91
C GLN A 205 1.53 -3.84 -17.81
N ILE A 206 0.61 -4.57 -17.20
CA ILE A 206 0.67 -6.04 -17.09
C ILE A 206 0.39 -6.70 -18.46
N THR A 207 -0.67 -6.30 -19.15
CA THR A 207 -1.14 -6.98 -20.37
C THR A 207 -0.21 -6.79 -21.55
N ARG A 208 0.52 -5.67 -21.66
CA ARG A 208 1.56 -5.48 -22.69
C ARG A 208 2.64 -6.57 -22.69
N ARG A 209 2.77 -7.34 -21.62
CA ARG A 209 3.81 -8.34 -21.40
C ARG A 209 3.30 -9.77 -21.46
N LEU A 210 2.00 -9.93 -21.53
CA LEU A 210 1.34 -11.23 -21.56
C LEU A 210 0.88 -11.55 -22.99
N PRO A 211 0.80 -12.85 -23.35
CA PRO A 211 0.19 -13.25 -24.61
C PRO A 211 -1.23 -12.69 -24.74
N ASP A 212 -1.60 -12.24 -25.92
CA ASP A 212 -2.95 -11.72 -26.21
C ASP A 212 -3.98 -12.86 -26.28
N ILE A 213 -4.23 -13.48 -25.14
CA ILE A 213 -5.18 -14.57 -24.95
C ILE A 213 -6.26 -14.05 -23.98
N ALA A 214 -7.52 -14.13 -24.36
CA ALA A 214 -8.66 -13.63 -23.56
C ALA A 214 -8.66 -14.13 -22.11
N PHE A 215 -8.31 -15.40 -21.88
CA PHE A 215 -8.19 -15.99 -20.55
C PHE A 215 -7.08 -15.34 -19.71
N VAL A 216 -5.92 -15.06 -20.31
CA VAL A 216 -4.79 -14.38 -19.63
C VAL A 216 -5.13 -12.94 -19.30
N ARG A 217 -5.80 -12.24 -20.21
CA ARG A 217 -6.33 -10.89 -19.95
C ARG A 217 -7.35 -10.87 -18.82
N GLY A 218 -8.25 -11.87 -18.74
CA GLY A 218 -9.20 -12.01 -17.64
C GLY A 218 -8.52 -12.12 -16.27
N ILE A 219 -7.51 -12.98 -16.16
CA ILE A 219 -6.71 -13.13 -14.92
C ILE A 219 -5.98 -11.82 -14.59
N ALA A 220 -5.39 -11.15 -15.58
CA ALA A 220 -4.71 -9.88 -15.38
C ALA A 220 -5.68 -8.78 -14.93
N ASN A 221 -6.91 -8.72 -15.51
CA ASN A 221 -7.94 -7.79 -15.09
C ASN A 221 -8.41 -8.05 -13.66
N ASP A 222 -8.64 -9.31 -13.29
CA ASP A 222 -9.02 -9.66 -11.90
C ASP A 222 -7.92 -9.29 -10.90
N TYR A 223 -6.66 -9.40 -11.29
CA TYR A 223 -5.52 -8.98 -10.46
C TYR A 223 -5.40 -7.47 -10.35
N ALA A 224 -5.57 -6.75 -11.47
CA ALA A 224 -5.46 -5.29 -11.52
C ALA A 224 -6.69 -4.57 -10.92
N GLY A 225 -7.77 -5.28 -10.63
CA GLY A 225 -8.98 -4.70 -10.09
C GLY A 225 -9.78 -3.84 -11.07
N GLY A 226 -9.51 -3.95 -12.38
CA GLY A 226 -10.17 -3.15 -13.40
C GLY A 226 -11.69 -3.36 -13.47
N PRO A 227 -12.42 -2.51 -14.22
CA PRO A 227 -13.87 -2.62 -14.39
C PRO A 227 -14.30 -4.02 -14.82
N GLY A 228 -15.34 -4.56 -14.16
CA GLY A 228 -15.84 -5.92 -14.38
C GLY A 228 -15.04 -7.05 -13.73
N SER A 229 -13.91 -6.76 -13.07
CA SER A 229 -13.19 -7.72 -12.23
C SER A 229 -13.99 -8.12 -11.00
N LEU A 230 -13.59 -9.23 -10.35
CA LEU A 230 -14.24 -9.69 -9.13
C LEU A 230 -14.17 -8.65 -8.01
N ILE A 231 -13.01 -8.03 -7.82
CA ILE A 231 -12.84 -7.02 -6.76
C ILE A 231 -13.62 -5.74 -7.05
N TYR A 232 -13.65 -5.28 -8.32
CA TYR A 232 -14.44 -4.12 -8.72
C TYR A 232 -15.93 -4.31 -8.38
N ARG A 233 -16.51 -5.45 -8.79
CA ARG A 233 -17.90 -5.78 -8.46
C ARG A 233 -18.17 -5.88 -6.96
N ARG A 234 -17.23 -6.44 -6.19
CA ARG A 234 -17.36 -6.53 -4.72
C ARG A 234 -17.32 -5.18 -4.03
N LEU A 235 -16.48 -4.25 -4.51
CA LEU A 235 -16.48 -2.86 -4.02
C LEU A 235 -17.79 -2.15 -4.36
N GLU A 236 -18.29 -2.33 -5.58
CA GLU A 236 -19.54 -1.76 -6.08
C GLU A 236 -20.76 -2.25 -5.28
N ASN A 237 -20.82 -3.56 -5.00
CA ASN A 237 -21.95 -4.19 -4.29
C ASN A 237 -21.84 -4.10 -2.75
N GLY A 238 -20.77 -3.50 -2.22
CA GLY A 238 -20.51 -3.45 -0.78
C GLY A 238 -20.05 -4.77 -0.15
N GLU A 239 -19.72 -5.77 -0.97
CA GLU A 239 -19.13 -7.04 -0.53
C GLU A 239 -17.64 -6.92 -0.17
N ALA A 240 -17.04 -5.78 -0.47
CA ALA A 240 -15.72 -5.38 0.00
C ALA A 240 -15.77 -3.95 0.53
N SER A 241 -15.03 -3.70 1.62
CA SER A 241 -14.89 -2.39 2.23
C SER A 241 -13.44 -1.95 2.15
N TYR A 242 -13.20 -0.79 1.54
CA TYR A 242 -11.89 -0.14 1.54
C TYR A 242 -11.91 1.04 2.50
N ARG A 243 -10.97 1.04 3.46
CA ARG A 243 -10.95 2.08 4.51
C ARG A 243 -9.57 2.68 4.68
N LEU A 244 -9.58 3.94 5.04
CA LEU A 244 -8.41 4.74 5.41
C LEU A 244 -8.47 5.03 6.91
N PHE A 245 -7.35 4.86 7.61
CA PHE A 245 -7.24 5.05 9.05
C PHE A 245 -6.02 5.90 9.42
N CYS A 246 -6.16 6.63 10.50
CA CYS A 246 -5.06 7.24 11.25
C CYS A 246 -5.20 6.86 12.73
N PHE A 247 -4.18 6.25 13.29
CA PHE A 247 -4.06 5.99 14.71
C PHE A 247 -2.89 6.78 15.29
N ALA A 248 -2.98 7.14 16.58
CA ALA A 248 -1.88 7.75 17.33
C ALA A 248 -1.51 6.87 18.51
N LYS A 249 -0.22 6.63 18.70
CA LYS A 249 0.32 6.00 19.91
C LYS A 249 0.32 6.97 21.08
N SER A 250 -0.15 6.50 22.24
CA SER A 250 -0.16 7.25 23.50
C SER A 250 1.24 7.46 24.07
#